data_10640e36c98bbb5a3c224db4cc100ec4
#
_entry.id   10640e36c98bbb5a3c224db4cc100ec4
#
_cell.length_a   1.000
_cell.length_b   1.000
_cell.length_c   1.000
_cell.angle_alpha   90.00
_cell.angle_beta   90.00
_cell.angle_gamma   90.00
#
_symmetry.space_group_name_H-M   'P 1'
#
loop_
_entity.id
_entity.type
_entity.pdbx_description
1 polymer ?
#
loop_
_entity_poly.entity_id
_entity_poly.type
_entity_poly.pdbx_seq_one_letter_code
_entity_poly.pdbx_strand_id
1 'polypeptide(L)'
;MLKDSIGIMHKVIDEKSSVNSALSKDNSTLKNQNVLLKASKDSLIKEQKTLLGKYKNLSEENDLLKDSLFVYRGQNKTLHLQVDSLNTKIGNLTEEMNTKLDYMAKQEKIWGRKKYFNISYGMPSLARGNGLEKLNSDFAVAINRGNTYYLHKKPLFGMLKFGLDWTVFDIAAAKYTVEESDFEDGGDIYKAEIGMQFGTSITINPVDFLKINVYFRYDPTFSVAYNQDSDFLMNYGSYFNTGLAASYKVISLGAEYRWGTTSYKIDEENQDWKVSGAYLYVSFRF
;
A
#
# COMPACT_ATOMS: atom_id res chain seq x y z
N MET A 1 -12.62 37.28 8.24
CA MET A 1 -11.32 36.70 7.77
C MET A 1 -10.65 35.82 8.84
N LEU A 2 -10.21 36.34 10.01
CA LEU A 2 -9.54 35.46 11.01
C LEU A 2 -10.46 34.38 11.60
N LYS A 3 -11.74 34.70 11.84
CA LYS A 3 -12.74 33.76 12.36
C LYS A 3 -13.06 32.62 11.39
N ASP A 4 -13.08 32.91 10.11
CA ASP A 4 -13.36 31.91 9.07
C ASP A 4 -12.17 30.98 8.88
N SER A 5 -10.94 31.51 8.94
CA SER A 5 -9.70 30.71 8.91
C SER A 5 -9.58 29.79 10.12
N ILE A 6 -10.00 30.23 11.31
CA ILE A 6 -10.04 29.40 12.51
C ILE A 6 -11.09 28.30 12.38
N GLY A 7 -12.27 28.60 11.81
CA GLY A 7 -13.31 27.62 11.55
C GLY A 7 -12.90 26.53 10.57
N ILE A 8 -12.17 26.91 9.53
CA ILE A 8 -11.61 25.96 8.55
C ILE A 8 -10.52 25.09 9.21
N MET A 9 -9.63 25.70 10.01
CA MET A 9 -8.61 24.95 10.74
C MET A 9 -9.21 23.94 11.73
N HIS A 10 -10.26 24.30 12.46
CA HIS A 10 -10.97 23.37 13.36
C HIS A 10 -11.52 22.17 12.57
N LYS A 11 -12.17 22.42 11.45
CA LYS A 11 -12.74 21.37 10.60
C LYS A 11 -11.67 20.41 10.06
N VAL A 12 -10.53 20.94 9.64
CA VAL A 12 -9.37 20.13 9.19
C VAL A 12 -8.76 19.32 10.36
N ILE A 13 -8.74 19.89 11.56
CA ILE A 13 -8.26 19.19 12.77
C ILE A 13 -9.22 18.04 13.13
N ASP A 14 -10.53 18.27 13.07
CA ASP A 14 -11.55 17.26 13.35
C ASP A 14 -11.53 16.13 12.32
N GLU A 15 -11.39 16.44 11.04
CA GLU A 15 -11.21 15.45 9.97
C GLU A 15 -9.92 14.64 10.14
N LYS A 16 -8.79 15.29 10.45
CA LYS A 16 -7.54 14.59 10.77
C LYS A 16 -7.66 13.71 12.01
N SER A 17 -8.38 14.18 13.03
CA SER A 17 -8.63 13.40 14.26
C SER A 17 -9.46 12.16 13.96
N SER A 18 -10.49 12.28 13.12
CA SER A 18 -11.33 11.16 12.66
C SER A 18 -10.50 10.14 11.87
N VAL A 19 -9.67 10.61 10.96
CA VAL A 19 -8.74 9.74 10.15
C VAL A 19 -7.73 9.03 11.05
N ASN A 20 -7.13 9.74 11.99
CA ASN A 20 -6.21 9.12 12.96
C ASN A 20 -6.89 8.07 13.82
N SER A 21 -8.15 8.30 14.20
CA SER A 21 -8.96 7.32 14.95
C SER A 21 -9.21 6.06 14.11
N ALA A 22 -9.57 6.20 12.84
CA ALA A 22 -9.77 5.08 11.91
C ALA A 22 -8.48 4.28 11.69
N LEU A 23 -7.36 4.96 11.42
CA LEU A 23 -6.03 4.35 11.29
C LEU A 23 -5.59 3.62 12.58
N SER A 24 -5.88 4.20 13.73
CA SER A 24 -5.59 3.57 15.04
C SER A 24 -6.39 2.28 15.21
N LYS A 25 -7.66 2.28 14.81
CA LYS A 25 -8.53 1.10 14.82
C LYS A 25 -8.04 0.01 13.88
N ASP A 26 -7.65 0.39 12.65
CA ASP A 26 -7.13 -0.56 11.67
C ASP A 26 -5.79 -1.15 12.09
N ASN A 27 -4.89 -0.32 12.64
CA ASN A 27 -3.65 -0.78 13.25
C ASN A 27 -3.88 -1.75 14.42
N SER A 28 -4.89 -1.50 15.25
CA SER A 28 -5.26 -2.41 16.34
C SER A 28 -5.78 -3.74 15.80
N THR A 29 -6.59 -3.70 14.74
CA THR A 29 -7.12 -4.90 14.06
C THR A 29 -6.00 -5.73 13.43
N LEU A 30 -5.09 -5.09 12.70
CA LEU A 30 -3.91 -5.75 12.13
C LEU A 30 -2.99 -6.33 13.21
N LYS A 31 -2.80 -5.62 14.32
CA LYS A 31 -2.02 -6.09 15.45
C LYS A 31 -2.66 -7.33 16.07
N ASN A 32 -3.98 -7.33 16.23
CA ASN A 32 -4.72 -8.49 16.73
C ASN A 32 -4.66 -9.68 15.77
N GLN A 33 -4.79 -9.44 14.45
CA GLN A 33 -4.63 -10.48 13.44
C GLN A 33 -3.21 -11.07 13.43
N ASN A 34 -2.18 -10.25 13.59
CA ASN A 34 -0.80 -10.70 13.71
C ASN A 34 -0.55 -11.53 14.98
N VAL A 35 -1.18 -11.15 16.09
CA VAL A 35 -1.13 -11.93 17.34
C VAL A 35 -1.80 -13.29 17.15
N LEU A 36 -2.97 -13.34 16.51
CA LEU A 36 -3.68 -14.59 16.22
C LEU A 36 -2.89 -15.50 15.26
N LEU A 37 -2.30 -14.93 14.22
CA LEU A 37 -1.43 -15.66 13.30
C LEU A 37 -0.17 -16.21 13.98
N LYS A 38 0.43 -15.44 14.88
CA LYS A 38 1.59 -15.87 15.67
C LYS A 38 1.22 -16.99 16.63
N ALA A 39 0.08 -16.86 17.32
CA ALA A 39 -0.44 -17.90 18.20
C ALA A 39 -0.75 -19.21 17.44
N SER A 40 -1.33 -19.11 16.24
CA SER A 40 -1.57 -20.28 15.36
C SER A 40 -0.27 -20.94 14.93
N LYS A 41 0.74 -20.14 14.54
CA LYS A 41 2.09 -20.64 14.21
C LYS A 41 2.74 -21.36 15.39
N ASP A 42 2.66 -20.77 16.58
CA ASP A 42 3.24 -21.35 17.80
C ASP A 42 2.51 -22.65 18.19
N SER A 43 1.20 -22.70 17.99
CA SER A 43 0.39 -23.93 18.20
C SER A 43 0.81 -25.05 17.25
N LEU A 44 0.98 -24.75 15.95
CA LEU A 44 1.45 -25.71 14.95
C LEU A 44 2.87 -26.23 15.23
N ILE A 45 3.77 -25.36 15.70
CA ILE A 45 5.12 -25.76 16.11
C ILE A 45 5.09 -26.66 17.37
N LYS A 46 4.19 -26.37 18.30
CA LYS A 46 4.00 -27.20 19.51
C LYS A 46 3.44 -28.58 19.15
N GLU A 47 2.52 -28.65 18.21
CA GLU A 47 1.95 -29.89 17.70
C GLU A 47 3.00 -30.73 16.96
N GLN A 48 3.84 -30.11 16.15
CA GLN A 48 4.98 -30.75 15.49
C GLN A 48 5.98 -31.32 16.49
N LYS A 49 6.31 -30.57 17.57
CA LYS A 49 7.16 -31.09 18.67
C LYS A 49 6.53 -32.26 19.42
N THR A 50 5.22 -32.21 19.63
CA THR A 50 4.46 -33.29 20.27
C THR A 50 4.43 -34.55 19.40
N LEU A 51 4.24 -34.39 18.08
CA LEU A 51 4.30 -35.48 17.12
C LEU A 51 5.72 -36.09 17.03
N LEU A 52 6.75 -35.23 17.04
CA LEU A 52 8.14 -35.68 17.05
C LEU A 52 8.49 -36.45 18.34
N GLY A 53 7.98 -35.98 19.49
CA GLY A 53 8.09 -36.69 20.78
C GLY A 53 7.38 -38.04 20.78
N LYS A 54 6.16 -38.09 20.20
CA LYS A 54 5.41 -39.34 20.01
C LYS A 54 6.14 -40.31 19.08
N TYR A 55 6.71 -39.77 18.00
CA TYR A 55 7.50 -40.59 17.07
C TYR A 55 8.73 -41.17 17.72
N LYS A 56 9.47 -40.32 18.49
CA LYS A 56 10.64 -40.80 19.24
C LYS A 56 10.28 -41.86 20.26
N ASN A 57 9.19 -41.67 21.01
CA ASN A 57 8.69 -42.66 21.97
C ASN A 57 8.27 -43.97 21.29
N LEU A 58 7.60 -43.86 20.11
CA LEU A 58 7.20 -45.04 19.32
C LEU A 58 8.42 -45.82 18.79
N SER A 59 9.49 -45.10 18.41
CA SER A 59 10.77 -45.72 18.00
C SER A 59 11.46 -46.45 19.18
N GLU A 60 11.50 -45.83 20.36
CA GLU A 60 12.06 -46.44 21.58
C GLU A 60 11.23 -47.65 22.07
N GLU A 61 9.91 -47.56 22.01
CA GLU A 61 8.98 -48.65 22.34
C GLU A 61 9.13 -49.83 21.35
N ASN A 62 9.36 -49.52 20.07
CA ASN A 62 9.60 -50.52 19.03
C ASN A 62 10.96 -51.22 19.23
N ASP A 63 11.98 -50.51 19.74
CA ASP A 63 13.28 -51.13 20.02
C ASP A 63 13.22 -51.99 21.30
N LEU A 64 12.46 -51.58 22.30
CA LEU A 64 12.15 -52.42 23.48
C LEU A 64 11.31 -53.63 23.12
N LEU A 65 10.34 -53.49 22.22
CA LEU A 65 9.57 -54.62 21.69
C LEU A 65 10.39 -55.57 20.84
N LYS A 66 11.36 -55.08 20.07
CA LYS A 66 12.31 -55.94 19.34
C LYS A 66 13.13 -56.82 20.29
N ASP A 67 13.62 -56.27 21.42
CA ASP A 67 14.37 -57.00 22.43
C ASP A 67 13.49 -58.03 23.15
N SER A 68 12.22 -57.71 23.41
CA SER A 68 11.26 -58.65 24.05
C SER A 68 10.66 -59.64 23.03
N LEU A 69 10.61 -59.28 21.75
CA LEU A 69 10.05 -60.09 20.66
C LEU A 69 11.07 -61.05 20.00
N PHE A 70 12.33 -61.07 20.48
CA PHE A 70 13.29 -62.10 20.07
C PHE A 70 12.73 -63.52 20.34
N VAL A 71 11.74 -63.62 21.27
CA VAL A 71 11.00 -64.84 21.59
C VAL A 71 9.87 -65.15 20.58
N TYR A 72 9.37 -64.16 19.80
CA TYR A 72 8.22 -64.33 18.87
C TYR A 72 8.57 -63.86 17.46
N ARG A 73 9.55 -64.53 16.84
CA ARG A 73 10.03 -64.24 15.46
C ARG A 73 8.95 -64.14 14.38
N GLY A 74 7.75 -64.70 14.58
CA GLY A 74 6.70 -64.68 13.57
C GLY A 74 5.85 -63.44 13.46
N GLN A 75 5.79 -62.60 14.53
CA GLN A 75 4.92 -61.41 14.58
C GLN A 75 5.67 -60.11 14.18
N ASN A 76 6.99 -60.15 14.16
CA ASN A 76 7.84 -58.99 13.93
C ASN A 76 7.71 -58.36 12.53
N LYS A 77 7.40 -59.15 11.49
CA LYS A 77 7.33 -58.67 10.10
C LYS A 77 6.15 -57.71 9.90
N THR A 78 5.03 -57.93 10.55
CA THR A 78 3.84 -57.10 10.45
C THR A 78 4.00 -55.78 11.15
N LEU A 79 4.70 -55.78 12.33
CA LEU A 79 4.97 -54.55 13.09
C LEU A 79 6.00 -53.66 12.34
N HIS A 80 7.03 -54.24 11.72
CA HIS A 80 7.97 -53.48 10.91
C HIS A 80 7.26 -52.77 9.72
N LEU A 81 6.37 -53.47 9.03
CA LEU A 81 5.62 -52.88 7.93
C LEU A 81 4.71 -51.72 8.37
N GLN A 82 4.15 -51.82 9.59
CA GLN A 82 3.32 -50.73 10.15
C GLN A 82 4.16 -49.50 10.54
N VAL A 83 5.33 -49.70 11.14
CA VAL A 83 6.27 -48.63 11.51
C VAL A 83 6.80 -47.91 10.27
N ASP A 84 7.16 -48.66 9.23
CA ASP A 84 7.61 -48.06 7.94
C ASP A 84 6.50 -47.27 7.26
N SER A 85 5.26 -47.77 7.29
CA SER A 85 4.09 -47.03 6.79
C SER A 85 3.83 -45.73 7.57
N LEU A 86 3.95 -45.76 8.89
CA LEU A 86 3.80 -44.59 9.75
C LEU A 86 4.93 -43.58 9.52
N ASN A 87 6.17 -44.04 9.39
CA ASN A 87 7.33 -43.19 9.06
C ASN A 87 7.14 -42.47 7.74
N THR A 88 6.67 -43.17 6.73
CA THR A 88 6.37 -42.57 5.41
C THR A 88 5.26 -41.51 5.54
N LYS A 89 4.21 -41.77 6.32
CA LYS A 89 3.14 -40.78 6.55
C LYS A 89 3.62 -39.55 7.31
N ILE A 90 4.44 -39.73 8.35
CA ILE A 90 5.01 -38.61 9.13
C ILE A 90 5.96 -37.80 8.25
N GLY A 91 6.82 -38.44 7.45
CA GLY A 91 7.69 -37.76 6.48
C GLY A 91 6.89 -36.91 5.52
N ASN A 92 5.85 -37.49 4.90
CA ASN A 92 4.98 -36.79 3.97
C ASN A 92 4.24 -35.62 4.62
N LEU A 93 3.72 -35.79 5.84
CA LEU A 93 3.05 -34.72 6.58
C LEU A 93 4.01 -33.59 6.97
N THR A 94 5.23 -33.90 7.34
CA THR A 94 6.26 -32.92 7.68
C THR A 94 6.67 -32.11 6.45
N GLU A 95 6.86 -32.77 5.33
CA GLU A 95 7.20 -32.12 4.05
C GLU A 95 6.02 -31.23 3.56
N GLU A 96 4.79 -31.71 3.66
CA GLU A 96 3.59 -30.94 3.34
C GLU A 96 3.46 -29.70 4.24
N MET A 97 3.70 -29.82 5.54
CA MET A 97 3.67 -28.69 6.47
C MET A 97 4.76 -27.67 6.18
N ASN A 98 6.00 -28.12 5.94
CA ASN A 98 7.11 -27.23 5.60
C ASN A 98 6.81 -26.47 4.28
N THR A 99 6.32 -27.16 3.28
CA THR A 99 5.92 -26.55 2.01
C THR A 99 4.81 -25.50 2.20
N LYS A 100 3.81 -25.79 3.05
CA LYS A 100 2.74 -24.83 3.40
C LYS A 100 3.28 -23.63 4.17
N LEU A 101 4.17 -23.84 5.12
CA LEU A 101 4.80 -22.77 5.90
C LEU A 101 5.65 -21.85 5.03
N ASP A 102 6.47 -22.43 4.14
CA ASP A 102 7.29 -21.68 3.19
C ASP A 102 6.43 -20.88 2.22
N TYR A 103 5.35 -21.49 1.72
CA TYR A 103 4.39 -20.78 0.88
C TYR A 103 3.74 -19.59 1.63
N MET A 104 3.29 -19.81 2.86
CA MET A 104 2.67 -18.75 3.67
C MET A 104 3.66 -17.62 3.97
N ALA A 105 4.88 -17.96 4.36
CA ALA A 105 5.96 -17.00 4.62
C ALA A 105 6.30 -16.19 3.36
N LYS A 106 6.34 -16.85 2.20
CA LYS A 106 6.55 -16.19 0.90
C LYS A 106 5.39 -15.24 0.58
N GLN A 107 4.14 -15.67 0.77
CA GLN A 107 2.95 -14.84 0.56
C GLN A 107 2.93 -13.62 1.48
N GLU A 108 3.30 -13.79 2.74
CA GLU A 108 3.40 -12.68 3.68
C GLU A 108 4.45 -11.66 3.25
N LYS A 109 5.63 -12.10 2.83
CA LYS A 109 6.69 -11.22 2.30
C LYS A 109 6.25 -10.47 1.03
N ILE A 110 5.50 -11.12 0.14
CA ILE A 110 5.00 -10.52 -1.09
C ILE A 110 3.91 -9.48 -0.79
N TRP A 111 2.92 -9.84 0.02
CA TRP A 111 1.71 -9.03 0.22
C TRP A 111 1.75 -8.16 1.48
N GLY A 112 2.71 -8.37 2.37
CA GLY A 112 2.86 -7.65 3.63
C GLY A 112 3.25 -6.18 3.44
N ARG A 113 3.99 -5.86 2.38
CA ARG A 113 4.42 -4.48 2.08
C ARG A 113 3.26 -3.67 1.50
N LYS A 114 2.48 -3.07 2.37
CA LYS A 114 1.25 -2.34 2.05
C LYS A 114 1.42 -0.83 2.09
N LYS A 115 2.36 -0.35 2.90
CA LYS A 115 2.67 1.08 3.03
C LYS A 115 3.58 1.51 1.90
N TYR A 116 3.41 2.73 1.45
CA TYR A 116 4.25 3.33 0.43
C TYR A 116 4.63 4.76 0.78
N PHE A 117 5.77 5.16 0.29
CA PHE A 117 6.26 6.54 0.28
C PHE A 117 6.77 6.84 -1.13
N ASN A 118 6.17 7.83 -1.78
CA ASN A 118 6.48 8.20 -3.16
C ASN A 118 7.17 9.56 -3.20
N ILE A 119 8.12 9.68 -4.10
CA ILE A 119 8.74 10.93 -4.52
C ILE A 119 8.49 11.06 -6.01
N SER A 120 7.82 12.12 -6.42
CA SER A 120 7.32 12.31 -7.78
C SER A 120 7.94 13.56 -8.40
N TYR A 121 8.16 13.51 -9.70
CA TYR A 121 8.50 14.64 -10.55
C TYR A 121 7.52 14.68 -11.73
N GLY A 122 7.05 15.86 -12.08
CA GLY A 122 6.07 16.01 -13.17
C GLY A 122 6.04 17.39 -13.77
N MET A 123 5.19 17.55 -14.78
CA MET A 123 4.96 18.80 -15.48
C MET A 123 3.45 19.02 -15.66
N PRO A 124 2.73 19.45 -14.61
CA PRO A 124 1.32 19.79 -14.70
C PRO A 124 1.11 21.07 -15.50
N SER A 125 -0.08 21.22 -16.05
CA SER A 125 -0.54 22.43 -16.69
C SER A 125 -1.80 22.95 -16.00
N LEU A 126 -1.95 24.26 -16.00
CA LEU A 126 -3.14 25.00 -15.59
C LEU A 126 -3.81 25.55 -16.85
N ALA A 127 -5.13 25.40 -16.96
CA ALA A 127 -5.90 25.97 -18.03
C ALA A 127 -7.11 26.73 -17.46
N ARG A 128 -7.27 27.99 -17.85
CA ARG A 128 -8.44 28.78 -17.45
C ARG A 128 -9.71 28.21 -18.05
N GLY A 129 -10.85 28.32 -17.37
CA GLY A 129 -12.14 27.66 -17.58
C GLY A 129 -12.56 27.31 -19.01
N ASN A 130 -12.29 28.18 -19.98
CA ASN A 130 -12.60 27.97 -21.40
C ASN A 130 -11.44 27.35 -22.23
N GLY A 131 -10.29 27.06 -21.58
CA GLY A 131 -9.15 26.39 -22.22
C GLY A 131 -8.32 27.25 -23.18
N LEU A 132 -8.61 28.55 -23.28
CA LEU A 132 -7.90 29.47 -24.16
C LEU A 132 -6.51 29.87 -23.66
N GLU A 133 -6.31 29.85 -22.34
CA GLU A 133 -5.03 30.14 -21.72
C GLU A 133 -4.55 28.86 -20.99
N LYS A 134 -3.43 28.32 -21.45
CA LYS A 134 -2.80 27.15 -20.87
C LYS A 134 -1.39 27.50 -20.40
N LEU A 135 -1.20 27.42 -19.12
CA LEU A 135 0.08 27.62 -18.46
C LEU A 135 0.69 26.26 -18.14
N ASN A 136 1.86 25.96 -18.68
CA ASN A 136 2.59 24.75 -18.38
C ASN A 136 3.59 25.01 -17.26
N SER A 137 3.72 24.07 -16.32
CA SER A 137 4.74 24.20 -15.29
C SER A 137 6.13 23.92 -15.87
N ASP A 138 7.12 24.63 -15.35
CA ASP A 138 8.53 24.35 -15.62
C ASP A 138 8.91 23.01 -14.98
N PHE A 139 8.45 22.79 -13.76
CA PHE A 139 8.56 21.53 -13.03
C PHE A 139 7.53 21.46 -11.90
N ALA A 140 7.26 20.25 -11.47
CA ALA A 140 6.57 20.00 -10.22
C ALA A 140 7.21 18.82 -9.50
N VAL A 141 7.23 18.90 -8.19
CA VAL A 141 7.67 17.82 -7.30
C VAL A 141 6.56 17.50 -6.32
N ALA A 142 6.40 16.21 -5.99
CA ALA A 142 5.45 15.83 -4.98
C ALA A 142 6.01 14.71 -4.10
N ILE A 143 5.59 14.70 -2.84
CA ILE A 143 5.85 13.63 -1.90
C ILE A 143 4.53 13.17 -1.32
N ASN A 144 4.32 11.87 -1.28
CA ASN A 144 3.13 11.33 -0.66
C ASN A 144 3.41 10.02 0.09
N ARG A 145 2.58 9.74 1.09
CA ARG A 145 2.67 8.54 1.90
C ARG A 145 1.30 7.96 2.14
N GLY A 146 1.18 6.67 1.95
CA GLY A 146 -0.08 6.00 2.11
C GLY A 146 0.03 4.51 2.42
N ASN A 147 -1.12 3.86 2.36
CA ASN A 147 -1.27 2.44 2.58
C ASN A 147 -2.31 1.84 1.63
N THR A 148 -2.07 0.62 1.18
CA THR A 148 -3.01 -0.18 0.42
C THR A 148 -3.67 -1.20 1.35
N TYR A 149 -4.99 -1.16 1.47
CA TYR A 149 -5.80 -2.11 2.25
C TYR A 149 -6.39 -3.14 1.30
N TYR A 150 -5.83 -4.35 1.30
CA TYR A 150 -6.36 -5.42 0.46
C TYR A 150 -7.69 -5.93 0.99
N LEU A 151 -8.69 -6.05 0.11
CA LEU A 151 -10.05 -6.45 0.44
C LEU A 151 -10.18 -7.94 0.76
N HIS A 152 -9.21 -8.75 0.36
CA HIS A 152 -9.22 -10.19 0.60
C HIS A 152 -7.84 -10.72 1.01
N LYS A 153 -7.84 -11.76 1.85
CA LYS A 153 -6.62 -12.35 2.41
C LYS A 153 -5.82 -13.10 1.34
N LYS A 154 -6.48 -13.98 0.58
CA LYS A 154 -5.84 -14.79 -0.46
C LYS A 154 -5.93 -14.07 -1.81
N PRO A 155 -4.86 -14.07 -2.63
CA PRO A 155 -4.94 -13.53 -3.98
C PRO A 155 -5.89 -14.36 -4.84
N LEU A 156 -6.69 -13.69 -5.65
CA LEU A 156 -7.52 -14.33 -6.67
C LEU A 156 -6.60 -14.86 -7.78
N PHE A 157 -6.92 -16.05 -8.28
CA PHE A 157 -6.09 -16.74 -9.29
C PHE A 157 -4.61 -16.87 -8.90
N GLY A 158 -4.31 -16.82 -7.59
CA GLY A 158 -2.94 -16.87 -7.06
C GLY A 158 -2.12 -15.57 -7.21
N MET A 159 -2.58 -14.57 -7.96
CA MET A 159 -1.76 -13.41 -8.32
C MET A 159 -2.44 -12.05 -8.18
N LEU A 160 -3.75 -11.95 -8.04
CA LEU A 160 -4.48 -10.68 -8.11
C LEU A 160 -5.11 -10.30 -6.77
N LYS A 161 -4.93 -9.06 -6.33
CA LYS A 161 -5.63 -8.49 -5.19
C LYS A 161 -6.25 -7.14 -5.52
N PHE A 162 -7.50 -6.98 -5.09
CA PHE A 162 -8.15 -5.67 -5.03
C PHE A 162 -7.82 -4.99 -3.71
N GLY A 163 -7.66 -3.68 -3.75
CA GLY A 163 -7.31 -2.88 -2.58
C GLY A 163 -8.03 -1.54 -2.57
N LEU A 164 -8.08 -0.97 -1.38
CA LEU A 164 -8.39 0.43 -1.15
C LEU A 164 -7.09 1.13 -0.78
N ASP A 165 -6.77 2.20 -1.48
CA ASP A 165 -5.61 3.01 -1.21
C ASP A 165 -6.01 4.23 -0.38
N TRP A 166 -5.21 4.52 0.62
CA TRP A 166 -5.32 5.74 1.41
C TRP A 166 -3.95 6.39 1.48
N THR A 167 -3.83 7.55 0.86
CA THR A 167 -2.66 8.44 1.00
C THR A 167 -2.98 9.43 2.11
N VAL A 168 -2.25 9.35 3.21
CA VAL A 168 -2.50 10.15 4.42
C VAL A 168 -2.15 11.62 4.18
N PHE A 169 -1.11 11.86 3.40
CA PHE A 169 -0.74 13.18 2.92
C PHE A 169 -0.15 13.10 1.52
N ASP A 170 -0.47 14.09 0.73
CA ASP A 170 0.14 14.41 -0.56
C ASP A 170 0.53 15.89 -0.54
N ILE A 171 1.81 16.17 -0.69
CA ILE A 171 2.35 17.52 -0.71
C ILE A 171 3.02 17.69 -2.05
N ALA A 172 2.60 18.73 -2.79
CA ALA A 172 3.16 19.04 -4.09
C ALA A 172 3.57 20.51 -4.16
N ALA A 173 4.59 20.79 -4.97
CA ALA A 173 4.99 22.14 -5.32
C ALA A 173 5.29 22.20 -6.82
N ALA A 174 4.85 23.26 -7.46
CA ALA A 174 5.05 23.51 -8.89
C ALA A 174 5.44 24.95 -9.13
N LYS A 175 6.26 25.17 -10.14
CA LYS A 175 6.60 26.48 -10.68
C LYS A 175 6.04 26.63 -12.08
N TYR A 176 5.44 27.77 -12.35
CA TYR A 176 4.94 28.18 -13.67
C TYR A 176 5.57 29.52 -14.02
N THR A 177 6.02 29.66 -15.25
CA THR A 177 6.52 30.93 -15.78
C THR A 177 5.51 31.47 -16.78
N VAL A 178 5.03 32.68 -16.54
CA VAL A 178 4.18 33.45 -17.48
C VAL A 178 5.09 34.27 -18.35
N GLU A 179 5.04 34.05 -19.66
CA GLU A 179 5.79 34.86 -20.61
C GLU A 179 5.17 36.27 -20.71
N GLU A 180 6.03 37.28 -20.74
CA GLU A 180 5.60 38.67 -20.92
C GLU A 180 4.88 38.82 -22.26
N SER A 181 3.71 39.42 -22.23
CA SER A 181 2.90 39.72 -23.43
C SER A 181 2.49 41.19 -23.41
N ASP A 182 2.01 41.72 -24.59
CA ASP A 182 1.56 43.10 -24.72
C ASP A 182 0.42 43.50 -23.76
N PHE A 183 -0.18 42.52 -23.05
CA PHE A 183 -1.33 42.69 -22.16
C PHE A 183 -1.14 42.20 -20.76
N GLU A 184 -0.03 41.50 -20.45
CA GLU A 184 0.27 40.96 -19.12
C GLU A 184 1.76 41.07 -18.81
N ASP A 185 2.08 41.55 -17.61
CA ASP A 185 3.45 41.51 -17.07
C ASP A 185 3.85 40.05 -16.83
N GLY A 186 4.99 39.64 -17.39
CA GLY A 186 5.53 38.29 -17.17
C GLY A 186 5.94 38.08 -15.73
N GLY A 187 5.88 36.86 -15.24
CA GLY A 187 6.28 36.55 -13.86
C GLY A 187 6.27 35.07 -13.53
N ASP A 188 6.85 34.77 -12.39
CA ASP A 188 6.87 33.40 -11.84
C ASP A 188 5.72 33.19 -10.87
N ILE A 189 4.97 32.12 -11.07
CA ILE A 189 3.92 31.64 -10.16
C ILE A 189 4.41 30.37 -9.46
N TYR A 190 4.43 30.40 -8.16
CA TYR A 190 4.73 29.24 -7.33
C TYR A 190 3.44 28.72 -6.72
N LYS A 191 3.17 27.42 -6.90
CA LYS A 191 1.99 26.75 -6.37
C LYS A 191 2.42 25.65 -5.40
N ALA A 192 1.87 25.67 -4.20
CA ALA A 192 2.02 24.59 -3.23
C ALA A 192 0.65 23.96 -2.93
N GLU A 193 0.64 22.66 -2.75
CA GLU A 193 -0.58 21.88 -2.53
C GLU A 193 -0.37 20.91 -1.37
N ILE A 194 -1.43 20.72 -0.59
CA ILE A 194 -1.51 19.68 0.42
C ILE A 194 -2.85 18.99 0.33
N GLY A 195 -2.84 17.67 0.20
CA GLY A 195 -4.04 16.87 0.03
C GLY A 195 -3.94 15.51 0.69
N MET A 196 -4.98 14.72 0.49
CA MET A 196 -5.03 13.31 0.84
C MET A 196 -5.74 12.55 -0.25
N GLN A 197 -5.21 11.39 -0.64
CA GLN A 197 -5.81 10.62 -1.71
C GLN A 197 -6.52 9.38 -1.13
N PHE A 198 -7.65 9.02 -1.70
CA PHE A 198 -8.32 7.76 -1.41
C PHE A 198 -8.96 7.19 -2.68
N GLY A 199 -8.92 5.89 -2.81
CA GLY A 199 -9.45 5.25 -4.00
C GLY A 199 -9.24 3.76 -4.04
N THR A 200 -9.36 3.21 -5.22
CA THR A 200 -9.25 1.78 -5.46
C THR A 200 -7.96 1.42 -6.16
N SER A 201 -7.49 0.21 -5.92
CA SER A 201 -6.34 -0.32 -6.63
C SER A 201 -6.47 -1.80 -6.94
N ILE A 202 -5.77 -2.21 -7.98
CA ILE A 202 -5.60 -3.60 -8.38
C ILE A 202 -4.12 -3.88 -8.37
N THR A 203 -3.71 -4.88 -7.58
CA THR A 203 -2.33 -5.33 -7.54
C THR A 203 -2.23 -6.72 -8.13
N ILE A 204 -1.37 -6.88 -9.12
CA ILE A 204 -1.06 -8.15 -9.77
C ILE A 204 0.36 -8.54 -9.36
N ASN A 205 0.55 -9.79 -8.94
CA ASN A 205 1.85 -10.38 -8.67
C ASN A 205 2.11 -11.50 -9.68
N PRO A 206 2.67 -11.20 -10.85
CA PRO A 206 2.87 -12.18 -11.92
C PRO A 206 3.95 -13.20 -11.57
N VAL A 207 5.00 -12.78 -10.89
CA VAL A 207 6.13 -13.65 -10.51
C VAL A 207 6.83 -13.14 -9.27
N ASP A 208 7.11 -14.02 -8.32
CA ASP A 208 7.86 -13.79 -7.08
C ASP A 208 7.54 -12.46 -6.39
N PHE A 209 8.53 -11.54 -6.32
CA PHE A 209 8.40 -10.24 -5.66
C PHE A 209 8.01 -9.10 -6.60
N LEU A 210 7.79 -9.39 -7.88
CA LEU A 210 7.32 -8.40 -8.85
C LEU A 210 5.83 -8.15 -8.65
N LYS A 211 5.45 -6.91 -8.42
CA LYS A 211 4.04 -6.48 -8.36
C LYS A 211 3.81 -5.35 -9.34
N ILE A 212 2.68 -5.42 -10.01
CA ILE A 212 2.15 -4.35 -10.85
C ILE A 212 0.90 -3.83 -10.14
N ASN A 213 0.86 -2.53 -9.88
CA ASN A 213 -0.25 -1.88 -9.22
C ASN A 213 -0.86 -0.85 -10.16
N VAL A 214 -2.17 -0.93 -10.36
CA VAL A 214 -2.96 0.07 -11.09
C VAL A 214 -3.94 0.66 -10.08
N TYR A 215 -4.10 1.99 -10.08
CA TYR A 215 -4.96 2.64 -9.13
C TYR A 215 -5.71 3.82 -9.73
N PHE A 216 -6.82 4.13 -9.09
CA PHE A 216 -7.60 5.33 -9.32
C PHE A 216 -7.96 5.94 -7.96
N ARG A 217 -7.65 7.22 -7.75
CA ARG A 217 -7.83 7.91 -6.47
C ARG A 217 -8.45 9.26 -6.67
N TYR A 218 -9.25 9.67 -5.72
CA TYR A 218 -9.75 11.03 -5.53
C TYR A 218 -8.85 11.75 -4.53
N ASP A 219 -8.55 13.02 -4.80
CA ASP A 219 -7.56 13.83 -4.10
C ASP A 219 -8.13 15.21 -3.79
N PRO A 220 -8.85 15.38 -2.69
CA PRO A 220 -9.22 16.67 -2.18
C PRO A 220 -7.97 17.39 -1.66
N THR A 221 -7.69 18.54 -2.23
CA THR A 221 -6.41 19.25 -2.06
C THR A 221 -6.67 20.70 -1.69
N PHE A 222 -5.93 21.19 -0.72
CA PHE A 222 -5.79 22.61 -0.45
C PHE A 222 -4.57 23.14 -1.17
N SER A 223 -4.74 24.26 -1.88
CA SER A 223 -3.72 24.84 -2.76
C SER A 223 -3.48 26.29 -2.40
N VAL A 224 -2.23 26.70 -2.44
CA VAL A 224 -1.77 28.08 -2.29
C VAL A 224 -0.95 28.42 -3.52
N ALA A 225 -1.31 29.49 -4.20
CA ALA A 225 -0.51 30.05 -5.26
C ALA A 225 0.03 31.43 -4.83
N TYR A 226 1.27 31.70 -5.19
CA TYR A 226 1.95 32.96 -4.96
C TYR A 226 2.51 33.49 -6.28
N ASN A 227 2.15 34.73 -6.61
CA ASN A 227 2.74 35.50 -7.71
C ASN A 227 3.57 36.64 -7.12
N GLN A 228 4.69 36.99 -7.74
CA GLN A 228 5.61 38.01 -7.25
C GLN A 228 4.95 39.40 -7.09
N ASP A 229 3.89 39.68 -7.84
CA ASP A 229 3.19 40.97 -7.84
C ASP A 229 1.82 40.95 -7.14
N SER A 230 1.43 39.84 -6.54
CA SER A 230 0.07 39.64 -6.00
C SER A 230 0.08 38.95 -4.65
N ASP A 231 -1.04 39.06 -3.97
CA ASP A 231 -1.33 38.39 -2.71
C ASP A 231 -1.36 36.85 -2.84
N PHE A 232 -1.23 36.17 -1.71
CA PHE A 232 -1.42 34.75 -1.61
C PHE A 232 -2.84 34.36 -1.99
N LEU A 233 -2.99 33.59 -3.05
CA LEU A 233 -4.27 33.00 -3.47
C LEU A 233 -4.42 31.61 -2.84
N MET A 234 -5.34 31.49 -1.92
CA MET A 234 -5.65 30.23 -1.26
C MET A 234 -6.88 29.59 -1.84
N ASN A 235 -6.84 28.26 -2.01
CA ASN A 235 -7.96 27.58 -2.62
C ASN A 235 -8.08 26.11 -2.28
N TYR A 236 -9.25 25.57 -2.63
CA TYR A 236 -9.56 24.15 -2.58
C TYR A 236 -9.63 23.58 -4.00
N GLY A 237 -8.90 22.52 -4.23
CA GLY A 237 -8.89 21.76 -5.47
C GLY A 237 -9.49 20.36 -5.28
N SER A 238 -9.95 19.80 -6.38
CA SER A 238 -10.52 18.47 -6.42
C SER A 238 -9.92 17.73 -7.62
N TYR A 239 -9.06 16.78 -7.36
CA TYR A 239 -8.32 16.05 -8.39
C TYR A 239 -8.68 14.57 -8.40
N PHE A 240 -8.47 13.97 -9.56
CA PHE A 240 -8.45 12.53 -9.76
C PHE A 240 -7.06 12.12 -10.20
N ASN A 241 -6.58 11.04 -9.64
CA ASN A 241 -5.25 10.51 -9.92
C ASN A 241 -5.41 9.07 -10.41
N THR A 242 -4.87 8.77 -11.57
CA THR A 242 -4.74 7.39 -12.04
C THR A 242 -3.27 7.07 -12.27
N GLY A 243 -2.86 5.87 -11.95
CA GLY A 243 -1.46 5.53 -12.09
C GLY A 243 -1.21 4.04 -12.19
N LEU A 244 0.00 3.77 -12.64
CA LEU A 244 0.58 2.43 -12.77
C LEU A 244 1.94 2.41 -12.10
N ALA A 245 2.23 1.37 -11.33
CA ALA A 245 3.54 1.14 -10.73
C ALA A 245 3.99 -0.30 -10.89
N ALA A 246 5.26 -0.49 -11.19
CA ALA A 246 5.95 -1.76 -11.10
C ALA A 246 6.84 -1.75 -9.87
N SER A 247 6.68 -2.73 -9.00
CA SER A 247 7.39 -2.87 -7.73
C SER A 247 8.19 -4.15 -7.70
N TYR A 248 9.44 -4.06 -7.30
CA TYR A 248 10.25 -5.23 -6.98
C TYR A 248 10.78 -5.12 -5.56
N LYS A 249 10.35 -6.04 -4.70
CA LYS A 249 10.63 -6.01 -3.25
C LYS A 249 10.18 -4.68 -2.62
N VAL A 250 11.13 -3.80 -2.31
CA VAL A 250 10.91 -2.53 -1.58
C VAL A 250 10.76 -1.34 -2.52
N ILE A 251 11.35 -1.42 -3.71
CA ILE A 251 11.42 -0.29 -4.66
C ILE A 251 10.33 -0.45 -5.72
N SER A 252 9.70 0.67 -6.06
CA SER A 252 8.74 0.75 -7.17
C SER A 252 9.07 1.94 -8.04
N LEU A 253 8.81 1.78 -9.32
CA LEU A 253 8.78 2.86 -10.29
C LEU A 253 7.36 2.97 -10.84
N GLY A 254 6.87 4.17 -10.98
CA GLY A 254 5.52 4.37 -11.49
C GLY A 254 5.32 5.68 -12.21
N ALA A 255 4.18 5.74 -12.88
CA ALA A 255 3.67 6.93 -13.52
C ALA A 255 2.25 7.20 -13.03
N GLU A 256 1.93 8.47 -12.86
CA GLU A 256 0.63 8.95 -12.42
C GLU A 256 0.18 10.09 -13.32
N TYR A 257 -1.08 10.10 -13.65
CA TYR A 257 -1.73 11.23 -14.31
C TYR A 257 -2.76 11.83 -13.37
N ARG A 258 -2.64 13.12 -13.11
CA ARG A 258 -3.55 13.93 -12.28
C ARG A 258 -4.37 14.85 -13.16
N TRP A 259 -5.67 14.95 -12.86
CA TRP A 259 -6.54 15.94 -13.51
C TRP A 259 -7.64 16.36 -12.54
N GLY A 260 -8.12 17.58 -12.70
CA GLY A 260 -9.18 18.11 -11.88
C GLY A 260 -9.36 19.60 -12.04
N THR A 261 -9.99 20.18 -11.07
CA THR A 261 -10.26 21.61 -11.03
C THR A 261 -9.83 22.21 -9.70
N THR A 262 -9.39 23.44 -9.78
CA THR A 262 -9.10 24.28 -8.62
C THR A 262 -9.73 25.63 -8.87
N SER A 263 -10.41 26.22 -7.90
CA SER A 263 -11.11 27.51 -8.06
C SER A 263 -10.36 28.58 -7.29
N TYR A 264 -9.89 29.63 -7.89
CA TYR A 264 -9.24 30.77 -7.24
C TYR A 264 -10.22 31.94 -7.17
N LYS A 265 -10.23 32.64 -6.05
CA LYS A 265 -11.00 33.85 -5.89
C LYS A 265 -10.12 35.04 -6.34
N ILE A 266 -10.43 35.58 -7.51
CA ILE A 266 -9.75 36.74 -8.11
C ILE A 266 -10.83 37.83 -8.28
N ASP A 267 -10.58 39.05 -7.79
CA ASP A 267 -11.49 40.20 -7.87
C ASP A 267 -12.94 39.89 -7.41
N GLU A 268 -13.06 39.18 -6.28
CA GLU A 268 -14.33 38.71 -5.70
C GLU A 268 -15.09 37.63 -6.51
N GLU A 269 -14.63 37.27 -7.69
CA GLU A 269 -15.20 36.19 -8.51
C GLU A 269 -14.39 34.90 -8.37
N ASN A 270 -15.12 33.76 -8.36
CA ASN A 270 -14.48 32.45 -8.38
C ASN A 270 -14.13 32.10 -9.83
N GLN A 271 -12.86 31.91 -10.09
CA GLN A 271 -12.36 31.46 -11.38
C GLN A 271 -11.88 30.03 -11.30
N ASP A 272 -12.51 29.15 -12.10
CA ASP A 272 -12.15 27.73 -12.15
C ASP A 272 -10.98 27.49 -13.12
N TRP A 273 -9.98 26.82 -12.63
CA TRP A 273 -8.82 26.41 -13.39
C TRP A 273 -8.76 24.88 -13.48
N LYS A 274 -8.58 24.36 -14.66
CA LYS A 274 -8.35 22.94 -14.89
C LYS A 274 -6.87 22.63 -14.70
N VAL A 275 -6.59 21.63 -13.87
CA VAL A 275 -5.25 21.10 -13.64
C VAL A 275 -5.15 19.78 -14.35
N SER A 276 -4.07 19.54 -15.08
CA SER A 276 -3.77 18.21 -15.62
C SER A 276 -2.27 18.04 -15.77
N GLY A 277 -1.76 16.84 -15.50
CA GLY A 277 -0.33 16.59 -15.65
C GLY A 277 0.07 15.16 -15.38
N ALA A 278 1.17 14.78 -15.99
CA ALA A 278 1.82 13.50 -15.79
C ALA A 278 2.98 13.63 -14.78
N TYR A 279 3.10 12.64 -13.92
CA TYR A 279 4.17 12.53 -12.94
C TYR A 279 4.83 11.16 -13.06
N LEU A 280 6.15 11.13 -12.95
CA LEU A 280 6.93 9.91 -12.74
C LEU A 280 7.36 9.87 -11.29
N TYR A 281 7.36 8.70 -10.68
CA TYR A 281 7.73 8.58 -9.27
C TYR A 281 8.54 7.35 -8.96
N VAL A 282 9.36 7.51 -7.94
CA VAL A 282 10.01 6.41 -7.22
C VAL A 282 9.26 6.19 -5.93
N SER A 283 8.98 4.93 -5.60
CA SER A 283 8.25 4.57 -4.39
C SER A 283 9.03 3.54 -3.57
N PHE A 284 8.98 3.72 -2.27
CA PHE A 284 9.47 2.76 -1.29
C PHE A 284 8.28 2.08 -0.62
N ARG A 285 8.24 0.72 -0.67
CA ARG A 285 7.18 -0.08 -0.08
C ARG A 285 7.69 -0.86 1.14
N PHE A 286 6.97 -0.79 2.25
CA PHE A 286 7.32 -1.41 3.54
C PHE A 286 6.08 -1.85 4.33
#